data_9ac1400f78d4f6920d6283343cf992c9
#
_entry.id   9ac1400f78d4f6920d6283343cf992c9
#
_cell.length_a   1.000
_cell.length_b   1.000
_cell.length_c   1.000
_cell.angle_alpha   90.00
_cell.angle_beta   90.00
_cell.angle_gamma   90.00
#
_symmetry.space_group_name_H-M   'P 1'
#
loop_
_entity.id
_entity.type
_entity.pdbx_description
1 polymer ?
#
loop_
_entity_poly.entity_id
_entity_poly.type
_entity_poly.pdbx_seq_one_letter_code
_entity_poly.pdbx_strand_id
1 'polypeptide(L)'
;MKKKKKNKYSTENVNEIRYRDFVNSYEAQKKLIRSFNLMDDTFFAAVMEDTTVCTYVLRIITGIKTLKVRSVNVQYHFRNILTHSVTLDVIAEDENGRIYNIEVQKSDNDHHPKRIRYYQANVDISFLNKGCKYRELPECWFIFISEFDPFGLGDNYYEIERKIKNTDETVSNGVHEIYLNTAVTTEREITKLMEYFRNTDENTEDFGPLSEKVRYYKKDQKGKMIMCDKVQRLIDEASEEKDRKIAKVTMERNRAVAERKRMAAEKKRAVVENKRMAAEKNRAVAENKRMAAEIKYLKAQLAAQESRL
;
A
#
# COMPACT_ATOMS: atom_id res chain seq x y z
N MET A 1 -51.78 -1.98 -8.35
CA MET A 1 -50.56 -2.27 -9.16
C MET A 1 -49.32 -2.08 -8.29
N LYS A 2 -48.72 -3.17 -7.81
CA LYS A 2 -47.45 -3.12 -7.02
C LYS A 2 -46.29 -3.22 -8.00
N LYS A 3 -45.49 -2.12 -8.14
CA LYS A 3 -44.25 -2.11 -8.91
C LYS A 3 -43.19 -2.94 -8.16
N LYS A 4 -42.78 -4.08 -8.74
CA LYS A 4 -41.62 -4.87 -8.33
C LYS A 4 -40.35 -4.01 -8.52
N LYS A 5 -39.70 -3.61 -7.45
CA LYS A 5 -38.30 -3.09 -7.48
C LYS A 5 -37.40 -4.24 -7.94
N LYS A 6 -36.90 -4.17 -9.17
CA LYS A 6 -35.84 -5.06 -9.66
C LYS A 6 -34.58 -4.81 -8.83
N ASN A 7 -34.07 -5.89 -8.27
CA ASN A 7 -32.87 -5.92 -7.45
C ASN A 7 -31.64 -5.67 -8.35
N LYS A 8 -31.03 -4.50 -8.23
CA LYS A 8 -29.88 -4.04 -9.03
C LYS A 8 -28.56 -4.72 -8.65
N TYR A 9 -28.57 -5.61 -7.65
CA TYR A 9 -27.37 -6.26 -7.10
C TYR A 9 -27.03 -7.62 -7.70
N SER A 10 -27.83 -8.17 -8.64
CA SER A 10 -27.62 -9.53 -9.13
C SER A 10 -26.73 -9.65 -10.37
N THR A 11 -26.51 -8.58 -11.13
CA THR A 11 -25.74 -8.61 -12.39
C THR A 11 -24.24 -8.33 -12.19
N GLU A 12 -23.86 -7.49 -11.23
CA GLU A 12 -22.45 -7.25 -10.90
C GLU A 12 -21.79 -8.50 -10.28
N ASN A 13 -22.53 -9.25 -9.46
CA ASN A 13 -22.03 -10.45 -8.79
C ASN A 13 -21.74 -11.62 -9.76
N VAL A 14 -22.51 -11.76 -10.83
CA VAL A 14 -22.33 -12.84 -11.82
C VAL A 14 -21.11 -12.60 -12.71
N ASN A 15 -20.81 -11.35 -13.07
CA ASN A 15 -19.64 -11.02 -13.88
C ASN A 15 -18.34 -11.09 -13.05
N GLU A 16 -18.36 -10.70 -11.78
CA GLU A 16 -17.22 -10.88 -10.86
C GLU A 16 -16.92 -12.37 -10.59
N ILE A 17 -17.95 -13.19 -10.40
CA ILE A 17 -17.81 -14.64 -10.23
C ILE A 17 -17.22 -15.27 -11.51
N ARG A 18 -17.73 -14.96 -12.68
CA ARG A 18 -17.20 -15.45 -13.97
C ARG A 18 -15.74 -15.01 -14.23
N TYR A 19 -15.39 -13.78 -13.88
CA TYR A 19 -14.01 -13.29 -13.99
C TYR A 19 -13.09 -14.04 -13.02
N ARG A 20 -13.52 -14.25 -11.78
CA ARG A 20 -12.78 -15.02 -10.77
C ARG A 20 -12.58 -16.48 -11.21
N ASP A 21 -13.64 -17.13 -11.70
CA ASP A 21 -13.57 -18.51 -12.20
C ASP A 21 -12.66 -18.64 -13.43
N PHE A 22 -12.64 -17.64 -14.30
CA PHE A 22 -11.77 -17.58 -15.46
C PHE A 22 -10.30 -17.40 -15.03
N VAL A 23 -10.01 -16.43 -14.16
CA VAL A 23 -8.65 -16.16 -13.69
C VAL A 23 -8.10 -17.32 -12.85
N ASN A 24 -8.96 -18.05 -12.15
CA ASN A 24 -8.61 -19.24 -11.38
C ASN A 24 -8.46 -20.50 -12.24
N SER A 25 -8.75 -20.45 -13.55
CA SER A 25 -8.54 -21.60 -14.41
C SER A 25 -7.03 -21.83 -14.63
N TYR A 26 -6.59 -23.07 -14.55
CA TYR A 26 -5.19 -23.44 -14.77
C TYR A 26 -4.66 -23.01 -16.15
N GLU A 27 -5.49 -23.00 -17.16
CA GLU A 27 -5.12 -22.54 -18.51
C GLU A 27 -4.94 -21.01 -18.58
N ALA A 28 -5.78 -20.24 -17.88
CA ALA A 28 -5.60 -18.80 -17.77
C ALA A 28 -4.31 -18.44 -17.02
N GLN A 29 -4.01 -19.14 -15.94
CA GLN A 29 -2.78 -18.96 -15.18
C GLN A 29 -1.54 -19.29 -16.01
N LYS A 30 -1.54 -20.39 -16.79
CA LYS A 30 -0.46 -20.71 -17.72
C LYS A 30 -0.22 -19.62 -18.77
N LYS A 31 -1.31 -19.07 -19.33
CA LYS A 31 -1.21 -17.97 -20.28
C LYS A 31 -0.62 -16.71 -19.64
N LEU A 32 -1.04 -16.40 -18.40
CA LEU A 32 -0.51 -15.31 -17.62
C LEU A 32 0.98 -15.49 -17.32
N ILE A 33 1.40 -16.68 -16.88
CA ILE A 33 2.82 -16.97 -16.59
C ILE A 33 3.71 -16.80 -17.84
N ARG A 34 3.21 -17.17 -19.01
CA ARG A 34 3.96 -16.93 -20.27
C ARG A 34 4.16 -15.44 -20.57
N SER A 35 3.20 -14.59 -20.21
CA SER A 35 3.29 -13.14 -20.41
C SER A 35 4.16 -12.42 -19.39
N PHE A 36 4.50 -13.04 -18.27
CA PHE A 36 5.36 -12.42 -17.27
C PHE A 36 6.76 -12.13 -17.80
N ASN A 37 7.30 -11.02 -17.35
CA ASN A 37 8.70 -10.68 -17.52
C ASN A 37 9.36 -10.44 -16.14
N LEU A 38 10.65 -10.18 -16.10
CA LEU A 38 11.38 -9.95 -14.85
C LEU A 38 11.05 -8.60 -14.18
N MET A 39 10.20 -7.78 -14.81
CA MET A 39 9.65 -6.58 -14.19
C MET A 39 8.32 -6.86 -13.44
N ASP A 40 7.76 -8.09 -13.55
CA ASP A 40 6.60 -8.51 -12.75
C ASP A 40 7.04 -8.98 -11.37
N ASP A 41 6.64 -8.29 -10.31
CA ASP A 41 7.08 -8.49 -8.92
C ASP A 41 7.02 -9.99 -8.51
N THR A 42 5.93 -10.67 -8.84
CA THR A 42 5.73 -12.09 -8.52
C THR A 42 6.70 -13.01 -9.23
N PHE A 43 6.91 -12.75 -10.53
CA PHE A 43 7.82 -13.55 -11.35
C PHE A 43 9.26 -13.27 -10.97
N PHE A 44 9.60 -11.99 -10.77
CA PHE A 44 10.91 -11.56 -10.30
C PHE A 44 11.27 -12.20 -8.95
N ALA A 45 10.40 -12.10 -7.96
CA ALA A 45 10.59 -12.71 -6.66
C ALA A 45 10.80 -14.23 -6.77
N ALA A 46 9.99 -14.93 -7.57
CA ALA A 46 10.13 -16.38 -7.76
C ALA A 46 11.46 -16.76 -8.42
N VAL A 47 11.94 -15.98 -9.38
CA VAL A 47 13.21 -16.22 -10.07
C VAL A 47 14.39 -15.92 -9.15
N MET A 48 14.34 -14.81 -8.43
CA MET A 48 15.42 -14.34 -7.55
C MET A 48 15.52 -15.06 -6.22
N GLU A 49 14.51 -15.86 -5.82
CA GLU A 49 14.54 -16.72 -4.62
C GLU A 49 15.71 -17.75 -4.67
N ASP A 50 16.19 -18.06 -5.85
CA ASP A 50 17.33 -18.94 -6.06
C ASP A 50 18.66 -18.19 -5.81
N THR A 51 19.43 -18.61 -4.82
CA THR A 51 20.70 -17.97 -4.45
C THR A 51 21.74 -17.93 -5.59
N THR A 52 21.71 -18.92 -6.48
CA THR A 52 22.61 -18.99 -7.65
C THR A 52 22.24 -17.93 -8.65
N VAL A 53 20.93 -17.78 -8.94
CA VAL A 53 20.42 -16.73 -9.83
C VAL A 53 20.67 -15.36 -9.25
N CYS A 54 20.34 -15.16 -7.95
CA CYS A 54 20.56 -13.89 -7.27
C CYS A 54 22.04 -13.50 -7.27
N THR A 55 22.94 -14.45 -6.99
CA THR A 55 24.39 -14.26 -7.09
C THR A 55 24.82 -13.80 -8.51
N TYR A 56 24.30 -14.47 -9.53
CA TYR A 56 24.62 -14.16 -10.92
C TYR A 56 24.19 -12.73 -11.31
N VAL A 57 22.95 -12.38 -11.01
CA VAL A 57 22.39 -11.04 -11.31
C VAL A 57 23.15 -9.94 -10.55
N LEU A 58 23.38 -10.15 -9.24
CA LEU A 58 24.09 -9.17 -8.41
C LEU A 58 25.53 -8.96 -8.87
N ARG A 59 26.23 -9.99 -9.33
CA ARG A 59 27.58 -9.85 -9.90
C ARG A 59 27.61 -8.98 -11.13
N ILE A 60 26.60 -9.08 -12.00
CA ILE A 60 26.50 -8.23 -13.20
C ILE A 60 26.23 -6.78 -12.81
N ILE A 61 25.27 -6.56 -11.89
CA ILE A 61 24.85 -5.21 -11.50
C ILE A 61 25.96 -4.47 -10.73
N THR A 62 26.59 -5.15 -9.76
CA THR A 62 27.56 -4.53 -8.86
C THR A 62 29.00 -4.58 -9.36
N GLY A 63 29.29 -5.44 -10.34
CA GLY A 63 30.67 -5.71 -10.80
C GLY A 63 31.51 -6.53 -9.81
N ILE A 64 30.97 -6.93 -8.66
CA ILE A 64 31.69 -7.66 -7.61
C ILE A 64 31.78 -9.15 -7.99
N LYS A 65 32.85 -9.54 -8.64
CA LYS A 65 33.05 -10.92 -9.16
C LYS A 65 33.07 -12.00 -8.07
N THR A 66 33.53 -11.66 -6.87
CA THR A 66 33.65 -12.58 -5.72
C THR A 66 32.37 -12.69 -4.90
N LEU A 67 31.33 -11.89 -5.22
CA LEU A 67 30.05 -11.92 -4.51
C LEU A 67 29.45 -13.33 -4.58
N LYS A 68 28.98 -13.82 -3.42
CA LYS A 68 28.27 -15.09 -3.34
C LYS A 68 27.16 -14.96 -2.29
N VAL A 69 25.91 -15.05 -2.74
CA VAL A 69 24.73 -14.93 -1.91
C VAL A 69 24.60 -16.15 -1.02
N ARG A 70 24.43 -15.94 0.29
CA ARG A 70 24.20 -16.95 1.31
C ARG A 70 22.72 -17.21 1.50
N SER A 71 21.90 -16.15 1.51
CA SER A 71 20.48 -16.25 1.74
C SER A 71 19.72 -15.19 0.94
N VAL A 72 18.51 -15.54 0.52
CA VAL A 72 17.55 -14.64 -0.14
C VAL A 72 16.21 -14.74 0.57
N ASN A 73 15.60 -13.60 0.85
CA ASN A 73 14.22 -13.49 1.28
C ASN A 73 13.47 -12.63 0.26
N VAL A 74 12.37 -13.14 -0.27
CA VAL A 74 11.52 -12.43 -1.24
C VAL A 74 10.28 -11.91 -0.55
N GLN A 75 9.79 -10.75 -1.00
CA GLN A 75 8.63 -10.07 -0.42
C GLN A 75 8.74 -9.94 1.11
N TYR A 76 9.88 -9.48 1.57
CA TYR A 76 10.20 -9.37 2.98
C TYR A 76 9.45 -8.21 3.62
N HIS A 77 8.62 -8.51 4.63
CA HIS A 77 7.78 -7.52 5.29
C HIS A 77 8.43 -6.97 6.57
N PHE A 78 8.81 -5.71 6.57
CA PHE A 78 9.09 -4.97 7.81
C PHE A 78 7.76 -4.50 8.42
N ARG A 79 7.30 -5.20 9.46
CA ARG A 79 6.11 -4.77 10.21
C ARG A 79 6.47 -3.64 11.16
N ASN A 80 6.07 -2.44 10.83
CA ASN A 80 6.15 -1.33 11.76
C ASN A 80 4.77 -1.07 12.36
N ILE A 81 4.65 -1.19 13.69
CA ILE A 81 3.37 -1.04 14.41
C ILE A 81 2.88 0.42 14.40
N LEU A 82 3.80 1.38 14.27
CA LEU A 82 3.52 2.82 14.42
C LEU A 82 3.58 3.62 13.11
N THR A 83 4.15 3.07 12.04
CA THR A 83 4.38 3.76 10.77
C THR A 83 4.01 2.88 9.58
N HIS A 84 4.35 3.33 8.35
CA HIS A 84 4.17 2.53 7.16
C HIS A 84 5.00 1.25 7.21
N SER A 85 4.35 0.11 7.07
CA SER A 85 5.02 -1.16 6.83
C SER A 85 5.66 -1.14 5.44
N VAL A 86 6.82 -1.76 5.31
CA VAL A 86 7.55 -1.87 4.04
C VAL A 86 7.58 -3.32 3.62
N THR A 87 7.33 -3.55 2.35
CA THR A 87 7.62 -4.83 1.69
C THR A 87 8.77 -4.59 0.73
N LEU A 88 9.86 -5.33 0.88
CA LEU A 88 10.97 -5.35 -0.06
C LEU A 88 10.79 -6.53 -1.01
N ASP A 89 11.00 -6.30 -2.31
CA ASP A 89 10.81 -7.35 -3.31
C ASP A 89 11.81 -8.49 -3.11
N VAL A 90 13.09 -8.15 -2.98
CA VAL A 90 14.17 -9.10 -2.71
C VAL A 90 15.16 -8.48 -1.73
N ILE A 91 15.47 -9.19 -0.66
CA ILE A 91 16.59 -8.89 0.22
C ILE A 91 17.52 -10.10 0.28
N ALA A 92 18.78 -9.90 -0.04
CA ALA A 92 19.81 -10.94 -0.04
C ALA A 92 20.95 -10.58 0.89
N GLU A 93 21.58 -11.60 1.47
CA GLU A 93 22.81 -11.48 2.26
C GLU A 93 23.89 -12.34 1.64
N ASP A 94 25.10 -11.79 1.48
CA ASP A 94 26.23 -12.54 0.95
C ASP A 94 27.06 -13.21 2.07
N GLU A 95 28.07 -14.00 1.69
CA GLU A 95 28.98 -14.68 2.62
C GLU A 95 29.81 -13.71 3.49
N ASN A 96 29.90 -12.44 3.10
CA ASN A 96 30.61 -11.40 3.84
C ASN A 96 29.68 -10.57 4.77
N GLY A 97 28.39 -10.92 4.83
CA GLY A 97 27.38 -10.20 5.63
C GLY A 97 26.91 -8.90 5.01
N ARG A 98 27.17 -8.66 3.73
CA ARG A 98 26.66 -7.51 2.97
C ARG A 98 25.20 -7.73 2.59
N ILE A 99 24.42 -6.67 2.61
CA ILE A 99 22.98 -6.71 2.35
C ILE A 99 22.69 -6.10 0.99
N TYR A 100 21.84 -6.77 0.20
CA TYR A 100 21.41 -6.33 -1.12
C TYR A 100 19.89 -6.29 -1.15
N ASN A 101 19.34 -5.10 -1.32
CA ASN A 101 17.91 -4.91 -1.60
C ASN A 101 17.73 -4.65 -3.09
N ILE A 102 16.89 -5.42 -3.77
CA ILE A 102 16.58 -5.24 -5.18
C ILE A 102 15.06 -5.04 -5.32
N GLU A 103 14.69 -3.92 -5.92
CA GLU A 103 13.31 -3.52 -6.18
C GLU A 103 13.06 -3.43 -7.68
N VAL A 104 11.90 -3.90 -8.15
CA VAL A 104 11.45 -3.73 -9.54
C VAL A 104 10.21 -2.84 -9.58
N GLN A 105 10.11 -1.95 -10.57
CA GLN A 105 9.02 -0.99 -10.64
C GLN A 105 8.57 -0.75 -12.08
N LYS A 106 7.31 -1.12 -12.41
CA LYS A 106 6.73 -0.89 -13.75
C LYS A 106 6.22 0.52 -13.97
N SER A 107 5.68 1.14 -12.94
CA SER A 107 5.05 2.46 -13.05
C SER A 107 5.74 3.49 -12.17
N ASP A 108 5.69 4.75 -12.61
CA ASP A 108 6.23 5.90 -11.91
C ASP A 108 5.38 6.32 -10.67
N ASN A 109 4.78 5.37 -9.99
CA ASN A 109 3.98 5.63 -8.79
C ASN A 109 4.90 5.70 -7.57
N ASP A 110 5.20 6.95 -7.12
CA ASP A 110 5.98 7.21 -5.89
C ASP A 110 7.40 6.61 -5.89
N HIS A 111 8.09 6.67 -7.06
CA HIS A 111 9.49 6.21 -7.21
C HIS A 111 10.53 7.14 -6.55
N HIS A 112 10.09 8.18 -5.86
CA HIS A 112 10.94 9.24 -5.33
C HIS A 112 12.13 8.69 -4.52
N PRO A 113 13.35 9.28 -4.63
CA PRO A 113 14.52 8.86 -3.85
C PRO A 113 14.32 8.79 -2.34
N LYS A 114 13.29 9.49 -1.81
CA LYS A 114 12.89 9.36 -0.40
C LYS A 114 12.39 7.96 -0.05
N ARG A 115 11.86 7.18 -1.02
CA ARG A 115 11.46 5.79 -0.80
C ARG A 115 12.66 4.92 -0.48
N ILE A 116 13.73 5.04 -1.26
CA ILE A 116 14.99 4.32 -1.02
C ILE A 116 15.56 4.69 0.36
N ARG A 117 15.58 6.00 0.71
CA ARG A 117 16.00 6.43 2.05
C ARG A 117 15.18 5.81 3.18
N TYR A 118 13.87 5.62 2.97
CA TYR A 118 13.02 4.96 3.96
C TYR A 118 13.32 3.47 4.06
N TYR A 119 13.65 2.81 2.96
CA TYR A 119 14.09 1.42 2.94
C TYR A 119 15.42 1.24 3.67
N GLN A 120 16.39 2.11 3.42
CA GLN A 120 17.69 2.15 4.14
C GLN A 120 17.47 2.20 5.65
N ALA A 121 16.64 3.12 6.13
CA ALA A 121 16.35 3.24 7.56
C ALA A 121 15.72 1.95 8.15
N ASN A 122 14.82 1.28 7.42
CA ASN A 122 14.23 0.04 7.90
C ASN A 122 15.24 -1.12 7.93
N VAL A 123 16.12 -1.21 6.94
CA VAL A 123 17.21 -2.19 6.91
C VAL A 123 18.16 -1.94 8.09
N ASP A 124 18.65 -0.71 8.28
CA ASP A 124 19.55 -0.36 9.37
C ASP A 124 18.98 -0.70 10.74
N ILE A 125 17.71 -0.35 10.99
CA ILE A 125 17.02 -0.68 12.25
C ILE A 125 16.94 -2.19 12.47
N SER A 126 16.79 -2.97 11.41
CA SER A 126 16.59 -4.42 11.49
C SER A 126 17.90 -5.19 11.68
N PHE A 127 19.01 -4.63 11.21
CA PHE A 127 20.31 -5.29 11.27
C PHE A 127 21.19 -4.78 12.43
N LEU A 128 20.89 -3.61 13.02
CA LEU A 128 21.63 -3.11 14.18
C LEU A 128 20.96 -3.56 15.49
N ASN A 129 21.52 -4.56 16.13
CA ASN A 129 21.02 -5.05 17.41
C ASN A 129 21.29 -4.03 18.55
N LYS A 130 20.43 -4.08 19.60
CA LYS A 130 20.58 -3.25 20.78
C LYS A 130 21.95 -3.49 21.44
N GLY A 131 22.71 -2.40 21.64
CA GLY A 131 24.04 -2.44 22.26
C GLY A 131 25.19 -2.55 21.26
N CYS A 132 24.92 -2.77 19.98
CA CYS A 132 25.92 -2.72 18.91
C CYS A 132 26.35 -1.29 18.60
N LYS A 133 27.56 -1.13 18.05
CA LYS A 133 28.05 0.18 17.61
C LYS A 133 27.62 0.45 16.17
N TYR A 134 27.43 1.71 15.81
CA TYR A 134 27.04 2.09 14.43
C TYR A 134 28.03 1.61 13.35
N ARG A 135 29.31 1.41 13.67
CA ARG A 135 30.31 0.83 12.75
C ARG A 135 30.07 -0.66 12.42
N GLU A 136 29.14 -1.30 13.14
CA GLU A 136 28.77 -2.70 12.94
C GLU A 136 27.55 -2.83 12.00
N LEU A 137 27.01 -1.71 11.50
CA LEU A 137 26.04 -1.74 10.41
C LEU A 137 26.64 -2.43 9.19
N PRO A 138 25.89 -3.29 8.51
CA PRO A 138 26.35 -3.97 7.30
C PRO A 138 26.54 -2.96 6.16
N GLU A 139 27.41 -3.29 5.24
CA GLU A 139 27.47 -2.63 3.94
C GLU A 139 26.26 -3.02 3.12
N CYS A 140 25.53 -2.04 2.56
CA CYS A 140 24.22 -2.24 1.94
C CYS A 140 24.18 -1.71 0.51
N TRP A 141 23.62 -2.50 -0.41
CA TRP A 141 23.29 -2.11 -1.78
C TRP A 141 21.78 -1.99 -1.94
N PHE A 142 21.31 -0.81 -2.39
CA PHE A 142 19.92 -0.56 -2.76
C PHE A 142 19.86 -0.42 -4.26
N ILE A 143 19.32 -1.43 -4.92
CA ILE A 143 19.25 -1.56 -6.37
C ILE A 143 17.79 -1.39 -6.78
N PHE A 144 17.51 -0.35 -7.56
CA PHE A 144 16.18 -0.03 -8.06
C PHE A 144 16.16 -0.20 -9.58
N ILE A 145 15.28 -1.08 -10.09
CA ILE A 145 15.14 -1.38 -11.51
C ILE A 145 13.75 -0.93 -11.98
N SER A 146 13.67 -0.04 -12.98
CA SER A 146 12.41 0.56 -13.43
C SER A 146 12.17 0.39 -14.93
N GLU A 147 10.88 0.43 -15.34
CA GLU A 147 10.50 0.54 -16.76
C GLU A 147 10.55 1.99 -17.29
N PHE A 148 11.00 2.94 -16.50
CA PHE A 148 11.12 4.36 -16.83
C PHE A 148 12.49 4.88 -16.36
N ASP A 149 12.99 5.95 -17.00
CA ASP A 149 14.20 6.63 -16.54
C ASP A 149 13.89 7.48 -15.29
N PRO A 150 14.40 7.09 -14.08
CA PRO A 150 14.02 7.74 -12.82
C PRO A 150 14.52 9.17 -12.68
N PHE A 151 15.54 9.56 -13.46
CA PHE A 151 16.16 10.90 -13.40
C PHE A 151 15.95 11.71 -14.67
N GLY A 152 15.50 11.09 -15.77
CA GLY A 152 15.30 11.76 -17.05
C GLY A 152 16.61 12.24 -17.70
N LEU A 153 17.73 11.61 -17.37
CA LEU A 153 19.07 12.00 -17.85
C LEU A 153 19.52 11.20 -19.07
N GLY A 154 18.71 10.23 -19.54
CA GLY A 154 18.99 9.47 -20.76
C GLY A 154 20.06 8.38 -20.62
N ASP A 155 20.32 7.87 -19.42
CA ASP A 155 21.16 6.71 -19.18
C ASP A 155 20.34 5.56 -18.55
N ASN A 156 20.82 4.34 -18.65
CA ASN A 156 20.17 3.17 -18.06
C ASN A 156 20.82 2.67 -16.77
N TYR A 157 21.88 3.34 -16.30
CA TYR A 157 22.60 3.05 -15.08
C TYR A 157 23.01 4.33 -14.38
N TYR A 158 22.56 4.50 -13.16
CA TYR A 158 22.96 5.61 -12.28
C TYR A 158 23.44 5.04 -10.94
N GLU A 159 24.58 5.53 -10.49
CA GLU A 159 25.12 5.26 -9.16
C GLU A 159 25.20 6.56 -8.37
N ILE A 160 24.69 6.57 -7.13
CA ILE A 160 24.65 7.75 -6.32
C ILE A 160 25.82 7.76 -5.35
N GLU A 161 26.61 8.81 -5.43
CA GLU A 161 27.71 9.06 -4.50
C GLU A 161 27.43 10.24 -3.56
N ARG A 162 27.92 10.13 -2.33
CA ARG A 162 27.92 11.25 -1.37
C ARG A 162 29.23 11.99 -1.41
N LYS A 163 29.17 13.30 -1.67
CA LYS A 163 30.36 14.18 -1.76
C LYS A 163 30.35 15.25 -0.67
N ILE A 164 31.53 15.58 -0.15
CA ILE A 164 31.71 16.75 0.70
C ILE A 164 31.69 17.99 -0.23
N LYS A 165 30.70 18.88 -0.01
CA LYS A 165 30.39 19.96 -0.95
C LYS A 165 31.57 20.87 -1.35
N ASN A 166 32.52 21.06 -0.45
CA ASN A 166 33.64 21.99 -0.64
C ASN A 166 34.95 21.27 -0.99
N THR A 167 34.90 19.98 -1.31
CA THR A 167 36.06 19.16 -1.68
C THR A 167 35.62 18.23 -2.80
N ASP A 168 36.60 17.55 -3.43
CA ASP A 168 36.28 16.48 -4.42
C ASP A 168 36.18 15.11 -3.72
N GLU A 169 36.28 15.08 -2.39
CA GLU A 169 36.27 13.85 -1.61
C GLU A 169 34.87 13.24 -1.51
N THR A 170 34.77 11.93 -1.73
CA THR A 170 33.55 11.14 -1.47
C THR A 170 33.52 10.63 -0.03
N VAL A 171 32.31 10.51 0.53
CA VAL A 171 32.10 9.94 1.86
C VAL A 171 31.48 8.55 1.70
N SER A 172 32.25 7.52 2.02
CA SER A 172 31.73 6.16 2.17
C SER A 172 31.11 6.00 3.55
N ASN A 173 29.82 5.61 3.56
CA ASN A 173 29.10 5.27 4.78
C ASN A 173 28.55 3.82 4.73
N GLY A 174 29.06 3.00 3.81
CA GLY A 174 28.62 1.62 3.61
C GLY A 174 27.28 1.46 2.88
N VAL A 175 26.73 2.55 2.30
CA VAL A 175 25.49 2.50 1.51
C VAL A 175 25.80 2.82 0.06
N HIS A 176 25.35 1.91 -0.84
CA HIS A 176 25.45 2.03 -2.29
C HIS A 176 24.04 2.08 -2.88
N GLU A 177 23.77 3.08 -3.71
CA GLU A 177 22.48 3.26 -4.37
C GLU A 177 22.67 3.15 -5.88
N ILE A 178 22.04 2.15 -6.51
CA ILE A 178 22.10 1.91 -7.96
C ILE A 178 20.69 1.97 -8.52
N TYR A 179 20.52 2.79 -9.54
CA TYR A 179 19.27 2.88 -10.31
C TYR A 179 19.52 2.38 -11.71
N LEU A 180 18.73 1.38 -12.11
CA LEU A 180 18.72 0.80 -13.44
C LEU A 180 17.37 1.03 -14.09
N ASN A 181 17.35 1.13 -15.43
CA ASN A 181 16.06 1.16 -16.11
C ASN A 181 16.10 0.40 -17.44
N THR A 182 14.93 -0.06 -17.84
CA THR A 182 14.72 -0.78 -19.09
C THR A 182 14.21 0.14 -20.22
N ALA A 183 14.05 1.44 -19.95
CA ALA A 183 13.53 2.43 -20.89
C ALA A 183 14.59 2.91 -21.87
N VAL A 184 15.85 3.01 -21.40
CA VAL A 184 16.96 3.59 -22.16
C VAL A 184 17.90 2.48 -22.62
N THR A 185 18.26 2.51 -23.89
CA THR A 185 19.27 1.61 -24.49
C THR A 185 20.58 2.38 -24.61
N THR A 186 21.67 1.82 -24.09
CA THR A 186 23.02 2.38 -24.14
C THR A 186 24.00 1.32 -24.65
N GLU A 187 25.28 1.69 -24.83
CA GLU A 187 26.35 0.73 -25.20
C GLU A 187 26.91 -0.05 -24.01
N ARG A 188 26.38 0.15 -22.80
CA ARG A 188 26.84 -0.55 -21.60
C ARG A 188 26.45 -2.04 -21.65
N GLU A 189 27.28 -2.91 -21.11
CA GLU A 189 26.96 -4.35 -20.97
C GLU A 189 25.68 -4.62 -20.18
N ILE A 190 25.38 -3.79 -19.19
CA ILE A 190 24.17 -3.87 -18.39
C ILE A 190 22.88 -3.73 -19.22
N THR A 191 22.95 -3.06 -20.38
CA THR A 191 21.80 -2.86 -21.28
C THR A 191 21.19 -4.19 -21.70
N LYS A 192 22.02 -5.19 -22.03
CA LYS A 192 21.53 -6.51 -22.41
C LYS A 192 20.72 -7.18 -21.31
N LEU A 193 21.17 -7.03 -20.05
CA LEU A 193 20.42 -7.54 -18.90
C LEU A 193 19.09 -6.78 -18.73
N MET A 194 19.07 -5.46 -18.89
CA MET A 194 17.86 -4.64 -18.79
C MET A 194 16.86 -4.96 -19.92
N GLU A 195 17.31 -5.18 -21.13
CA GLU A 195 16.49 -5.65 -22.25
C GLU A 195 15.88 -7.03 -21.94
N TYR A 196 16.65 -7.94 -21.35
CA TYR A 196 16.15 -9.24 -20.93
C TYR A 196 15.12 -9.13 -19.80
N PHE A 197 15.30 -8.22 -18.87
CA PHE A 197 14.30 -7.93 -17.83
C PHE A 197 12.97 -7.51 -18.43
N ARG A 198 13.00 -6.64 -19.45
CA ARG A 198 11.80 -6.14 -20.13
C ARG A 198 11.15 -7.19 -21.04
N ASN A 199 11.94 -7.95 -21.76
CA ASN A 199 11.49 -8.86 -22.82
C ASN A 199 11.80 -10.33 -22.50
N THR A 200 11.62 -10.74 -21.25
CA THR A 200 12.01 -12.05 -20.73
C THR A 200 11.57 -13.22 -21.65
N ASP A 201 12.44 -13.60 -22.58
CA ASP A 201 12.22 -14.71 -23.50
C ASP A 201 12.80 -16.00 -22.91
N GLU A 202 11.96 -17.03 -22.82
CA GLU A 202 12.35 -18.35 -22.32
C GLU A 202 13.30 -19.15 -23.24
N ASN A 203 13.56 -18.64 -24.44
CA ASN A 203 14.50 -19.26 -25.38
C ASN A 203 15.93 -18.67 -25.29
N THR A 204 16.08 -17.51 -24.62
CA THR A 204 17.37 -16.90 -24.40
C THR A 204 18.25 -17.76 -23.49
N GLU A 205 19.52 -17.95 -23.84
CA GLU A 205 20.50 -18.74 -23.08
C GLU A 205 21.64 -17.87 -22.53
N ASP A 206 21.69 -16.59 -22.91
CA ASP A 206 22.83 -15.69 -22.68
C ASP A 206 23.12 -15.36 -21.22
N PHE A 207 22.14 -15.58 -20.34
CA PHE A 207 22.23 -15.21 -18.91
C PHE A 207 22.37 -16.41 -17.98
N GLY A 208 22.86 -17.55 -18.45
CA GLY A 208 23.21 -18.71 -17.66
C GLY A 208 22.11 -19.12 -16.66
N PRO A 209 22.39 -19.10 -15.33
CA PRO A 209 21.42 -19.53 -14.31
C PRO A 209 20.10 -18.76 -14.35
N LEU A 210 20.11 -17.47 -14.72
CA LEU A 210 18.91 -16.66 -14.85
C LEU A 210 18.03 -17.16 -16.01
N SER A 211 18.62 -17.42 -17.17
CA SER A 211 17.90 -17.97 -18.33
C SER A 211 17.34 -19.36 -18.05
N GLU A 212 18.11 -20.21 -17.37
CA GLU A 212 17.66 -21.55 -16.96
C GLU A 212 16.45 -21.49 -16.02
N LYS A 213 16.48 -20.60 -15.05
CA LYS A 213 15.38 -20.42 -14.09
C LYS A 213 14.11 -19.86 -14.74
N VAL A 214 14.25 -18.90 -15.66
CA VAL A 214 13.14 -18.38 -16.47
C VAL A 214 12.52 -19.51 -17.31
N ARG A 215 13.34 -20.29 -18.01
CA ARG A 215 12.89 -21.44 -18.80
C ARG A 215 12.18 -22.48 -17.92
N TYR A 216 12.69 -22.76 -16.72
CA TYR A 216 12.08 -23.67 -15.78
C TYR A 216 10.63 -23.23 -15.46
N TYR A 217 10.40 -21.96 -15.10
CA TYR A 217 9.06 -21.49 -14.78
C TYR A 217 8.13 -21.35 -15.98
N LYS A 218 8.66 -21.02 -17.18
CA LYS A 218 7.85 -20.78 -18.38
C LYS A 218 7.62 -22.04 -19.24
N LYS A 219 8.53 -23.03 -19.22
CA LYS A 219 8.44 -24.24 -20.09
C LYS A 219 8.28 -25.54 -19.33
N ASP A 220 9.01 -25.73 -18.24
CA ASP A 220 8.95 -26.98 -17.49
C ASP A 220 7.59 -27.16 -16.79
N GLN A 221 7.11 -28.42 -16.76
CA GLN A 221 5.78 -28.70 -16.17
C GLN A 221 5.75 -28.47 -14.66
N LYS A 222 6.81 -28.84 -13.94
CA LYS A 222 6.89 -28.64 -12.48
C LYS A 222 7.04 -27.15 -12.16
N GLY A 223 7.89 -26.46 -12.91
CA GLY A 223 8.08 -25.01 -12.76
C GLY A 223 6.80 -24.22 -12.98
N LYS A 224 6.03 -24.56 -14.03
CA LYS A 224 4.72 -23.97 -14.29
C LYS A 224 3.73 -24.22 -13.15
N MET A 225 3.71 -25.43 -12.61
CA MET A 225 2.81 -25.78 -11.50
C MET A 225 3.14 -24.96 -10.25
N ILE A 226 4.42 -24.86 -9.88
CA ILE A 226 4.88 -24.03 -8.76
C ILE A 226 4.49 -22.57 -8.96
N MET A 227 4.65 -22.05 -10.18
CA MET A 227 4.32 -20.67 -10.50
C MET A 227 2.79 -20.43 -10.47
N CYS A 228 1.98 -21.39 -10.95
CA CYS A 228 0.53 -21.33 -10.83
C CYS A 228 0.10 -21.26 -9.34
N ASP A 229 0.70 -22.07 -8.48
CA ASP A 229 0.40 -22.03 -7.04
C ASP A 229 0.79 -20.70 -6.39
N LYS A 230 1.93 -20.10 -6.79
CA LYS A 230 2.33 -18.78 -6.33
C LYS A 230 1.33 -17.70 -6.79
N VAL A 231 0.92 -17.71 -8.05
CA VAL A 231 -0.08 -16.79 -8.61
C VAL A 231 -1.43 -16.96 -7.92
N GLN A 232 -1.86 -18.20 -7.67
CA GLN A 232 -3.13 -18.47 -6.98
C GLN A 232 -3.13 -17.88 -5.57
N ARG A 233 -2.08 -18.08 -4.79
CA ARG A 233 -1.95 -17.50 -3.43
C ARG A 233 -2.08 -15.98 -3.45
N LEU A 234 -1.45 -15.31 -4.40
CA LEU A 234 -1.56 -13.84 -4.52
C LEU A 234 -2.98 -13.38 -4.87
N ILE A 235 -3.67 -14.13 -5.74
CA ILE A 235 -5.07 -13.85 -6.06
C ILE A 235 -5.95 -14.00 -4.82
N ASP A 236 -5.73 -15.05 -4.04
CA ASP A 236 -6.48 -15.32 -2.81
C ASP A 236 -6.20 -14.24 -1.75
N GLU A 237 -4.94 -13.87 -1.52
CA GLU A 237 -4.54 -12.79 -0.59
C GLU A 237 -5.12 -11.44 -1.00
N ALA A 238 -5.06 -11.08 -2.28
CA ALA A 238 -5.64 -9.84 -2.79
C ALA A 238 -7.17 -9.81 -2.64
N SER A 239 -7.83 -10.96 -2.83
CA SER A 239 -9.27 -11.11 -2.63
C SER A 239 -9.64 -10.92 -1.14
N GLU A 240 -8.92 -11.57 -0.23
CA GLU A 240 -9.14 -11.42 1.20
C GLU A 240 -8.90 -9.97 1.68
N GLU A 241 -7.87 -9.31 1.16
CA GLU A 241 -7.59 -7.92 1.52
C GLU A 241 -8.70 -6.98 1.03
N LYS A 242 -9.21 -7.22 -0.20
CA LYS A 242 -10.37 -6.49 -0.74
C LYS A 242 -11.59 -6.69 0.13
N ASP A 243 -11.88 -7.92 0.54
CA ASP A 243 -13.02 -8.26 1.39
C ASP A 243 -12.90 -7.61 2.78
N ARG A 244 -11.72 -7.60 3.37
CA ARG A 244 -11.43 -6.89 4.65
C ARG A 244 -11.66 -5.38 4.51
N LYS A 245 -11.20 -4.77 3.40
CA LYS A 245 -11.43 -3.33 3.12
C LYS A 245 -12.92 -3.02 2.97
N ILE A 246 -13.66 -3.85 2.23
CA ILE A 246 -15.11 -3.72 2.05
C ILE A 246 -15.83 -3.85 3.40
N ALA A 247 -15.49 -4.83 4.22
CA ALA A 247 -16.06 -5.03 5.54
C ALA A 247 -15.83 -3.82 6.45
N LYS A 248 -14.61 -3.26 6.46
CA LYS A 248 -14.26 -2.07 7.24
C LYS A 248 -15.10 -0.85 6.81
N VAL A 249 -15.16 -0.56 5.52
CA VAL A 249 -15.94 0.57 4.98
C VAL A 249 -17.43 0.40 5.28
N THR A 250 -17.95 -0.83 5.17
CA THR A 250 -19.35 -1.14 5.50
C THR A 250 -19.64 -0.92 6.97
N MET A 251 -18.75 -1.33 7.87
CA MET A 251 -18.88 -1.10 9.32
C MET A 251 -18.86 0.39 9.67
N GLU A 252 -17.94 1.17 9.09
CA GLU A 252 -17.87 2.63 9.28
C GLU A 252 -19.14 3.32 8.78
N ARG A 253 -19.63 2.94 7.60
CA ARG A 253 -20.90 3.43 7.04
C ARG A 253 -22.08 3.14 7.99
N ASN A 254 -22.19 1.92 8.48
CA ASN A 254 -23.26 1.52 9.39
C ASN A 254 -23.20 2.30 10.70
N ARG A 255 -22.00 2.53 11.25
CA ARG A 255 -21.79 3.36 12.43
C ARG A 255 -22.26 4.81 12.20
N ALA A 256 -21.86 5.41 11.09
CA ALA A 256 -22.25 6.78 10.73
C ALA A 256 -23.78 6.91 10.53
N VAL A 257 -24.43 5.89 9.94
CA VAL A 257 -25.89 5.86 9.80
C VAL A 257 -26.59 5.74 11.15
N ALA A 258 -26.07 4.91 12.07
CA ALA A 258 -26.61 4.77 13.42
C ALA A 258 -26.49 6.09 14.21
N GLU A 259 -25.36 6.76 14.13
CA GLU A 259 -25.11 8.05 14.77
C GLU A 259 -26.05 9.16 14.24
N ARG A 260 -26.23 9.24 12.93
CA ARG A 260 -27.20 10.17 12.31
C ARG A 260 -28.62 9.91 12.80
N LYS A 261 -29.05 8.64 12.92
CA LYS A 261 -30.36 8.28 13.47
C LYS A 261 -30.52 8.70 14.92
N ARG A 262 -29.47 8.52 15.75
CA ARG A 262 -29.45 8.95 17.15
C ARG A 262 -29.58 10.47 17.26
N MET A 263 -28.77 11.24 16.53
CA MET A 263 -28.85 12.70 16.53
C MET A 263 -30.21 13.23 16.05
N ALA A 264 -30.81 12.59 15.03
CA ALA A 264 -32.15 12.96 14.57
C ALA A 264 -33.23 12.69 15.64
N ALA A 265 -33.13 11.61 16.39
CA ALA A 265 -34.03 11.32 17.50
C ALA A 265 -33.89 12.30 18.68
N GLU A 266 -32.65 12.66 19.03
CA GLU A 266 -32.36 13.67 20.07
C GLU A 266 -32.89 15.05 19.65
N LYS A 267 -32.69 15.45 18.40
CA LYS A 267 -33.27 16.70 17.88
C LYS A 267 -34.78 16.74 17.95
N LYS A 268 -35.45 15.63 17.60
CA LYS A 268 -36.91 15.53 17.75
C LYS A 268 -37.37 15.68 19.21
N ARG A 269 -36.67 15.05 20.18
CA ARG A 269 -36.97 15.16 21.61
C ARG A 269 -36.82 16.61 22.10
N ALA A 270 -35.72 17.28 21.75
CA ALA A 270 -35.48 18.68 22.11
C ALA A 270 -36.55 19.62 21.55
N VAL A 271 -37.03 19.40 20.33
CA VAL A 271 -38.14 20.20 19.74
C VAL A 271 -39.43 20.02 20.51
N VAL A 272 -39.77 18.78 20.93
CA VAL A 272 -40.96 18.50 21.73
C VAL A 272 -40.86 19.17 23.11
N GLU A 273 -39.73 19.09 23.77
CA GLU A 273 -39.48 19.69 25.08
C GLU A 273 -39.55 21.23 25.03
N ASN A 274 -38.97 21.85 24.03
CA ASN A 274 -39.06 23.29 23.79
C ASN A 274 -40.51 23.75 23.57
N LYS A 275 -41.32 22.98 22.84
CA LYS A 275 -42.76 23.28 22.67
C LYS A 275 -43.53 23.20 24.01
N ARG A 276 -43.19 22.20 24.84
CA ARG A 276 -43.81 22.06 26.17
C ARG A 276 -43.46 23.26 27.08
N MET A 277 -42.19 23.63 27.17
CA MET A 277 -41.76 24.78 27.95
C MET A 277 -42.38 26.09 27.47
N ALA A 278 -42.52 26.29 26.16
CA ALA A 278 -43.18 27.46 25.59
C ALA A 278 -44.67 27.49 25.97
N ALA A 279 -45.36 26.35 25.95
CA ALA A 279 -46.75 26.25 26.38
C ALA A 279 -46.93 26.54 27.90
N GLU A 280 -46.07 26.06 28.75
CA GLU A 280 -46.04 26.32 30.19
C GLU A 280 -45.80 27.80 30.48
N LYS A 281 -44.81 28.41 29.78
CA LYS A 281 -44.56 29.86 29.89
C LYS A 281 -45.79 30.68 29.50
N ASN A 282 -46.44 30.33 28.40
CA ASN A 282 -47.64 31.06 27.94
C ASN A 282 -48.80 30.91 28.95
N ARG A 283 -48.97 29.75 29.59
CA ARG A 283 -49.96 29.57 30.67
C ARG A 283 -49.64 30.46 31.89
N ALA A 284 -48.39 30.48 32.35
CA ALA A 284 -48.00 31.34 33.47
C ALA A 284 -48.18 32.83 33.17
N VAL A 285 -47.89 33.25 31.95
CA VAL A 285 -48.15 34.65 31.52
C VAL A 285 -49.63 34.98 31.51
N ALA A 286 -50.49 34.05 31.07
CA ALA A 286 -51.93 34.25 31.06
C ALA A 286 -52.51 34.31 32.48
N GLU A 287 -52.02 33.48 33.40
CA GLU A 287 -52.40 33.45 34.80
C GLU A 287 -51.99 34.76 35.53
N ASN A 288 -50.76 35.22 35.31
CA ASN A 288 -50.30 36.54 35.83
C ASN A 288 -51.12 37.70 35.31
N LYS A 289 -51.56 37.71 34.07
CA LYS A 289 -52.47 38.73 33.52
C LYS A 289 -53.83 38.67 34.20
N ARG A 290 -54.40 37.50 34.50
CA ARG A 290 -55.66 37.34 35.24
C ARG A 290 -55.53 37.88 36.65
N MET A 291 -54.49 37.51 37.38
CA MET A 291 -54.24 38.00 38.73
C MET A 291 -54.06 39.52 38.75
N ALA A 292 -53.30 40.09 37.78
CA ALA A 292 -53.17 41.56 37.70
C ALA A 292 -54.49 42.28 37.43
N ALA A 293 -55.36 41.71 36.58
CA ALA A 293 -56.73 42.27 36.36
C ALA A 293 -57.60 42.19 37.60
N GLU A 294 -57.52 41.08 38.33
CA GLU A 294 -58.28 40.88 39.58
C GLU A 294 -57.80 41.83 40.66
N ILE A 295 -56.50 42.01 40.85
CA ILE A 295 -55.94 43.01 41.78
C ILE A 295 -56.41 44.43 41.43
N LYS A 296 -56.41 44.78 40.12
CA LYS A 296 -56.88 46.08 39.64
C LYS A 296 -58.37 46.27 39.97
N TYR A 297 -59.19 45.23 39.80
CA TYR A 297 -60.61 45.26 40.11
C TYR A 297 -60.89 45.43 41.66
N LEU A 298 -60.20 44.67 42.47
CA LEU A 298 -60.28 44.76 43.93
C LEU A 298 -59.82 46.14 44.45
N LYS A 299 -58.76 46.72 43.92
CA LYS A 299 -58.29 48.07 44.23
C LYS A 299 -59.34 49.13 43.89
N ALA A 300 -60.03 49.00 42.75
CA ALA A 300 -61.09 49.90 42.34
C ALA A 300 -62.31 49.79 43.26
N GLN A 301 -62.67 48.58 43.71
CA GLN A 301 -63.75 48.38 44.73
C GLN A 301 -63.38 49.01 46.07
N LEU A 302 -62.14 48.84 46.55
CA LEU A 302 -61.67 49.41 47.81
C LEU A 302 -61.76 50.96 47.80
N ALA A 303 -61.27 51.59 46.72
CA ALA A 303 -61.33 53.04 46.51
C ALA A 303 -62.79 53.56 46.47
N ALA A 304 -63.73 52.79 45.89
CA ALA A 304 -65.09 53.12 45.83
C ALA A 304 -65.82 52.96 47.25
N GLN A 305 -65.33 52.10 48.09
CA GLN A 305 -65.78 52.00 49.46
C GLN A 305 -65.26 53.15 50.34
N GLU A 306 -63.97 53.49 50.20
CA GLU A 306 -63.36 54.60 50.94
C GLU A 306 -63.98 55.97 50.57
N SER A 307 -64.49 56.11 49.38
CA SER A 307 -65.19 57.37 48.97
C SER A 307 -66.63 57.49 49.42
N ARG A 308 -67.16 56.48 50.11
CA ARG A 308 -68.52 56.40 50.70
C ARG A 308 -68.59 56.59 52.23
N LEU A 309 -67.44 56.66 52.86
CA LEU A 309 -67.25 57.06 54.25
C LEU A 309 -66.86 58.54 54.34
#